data_5745d8a86b18d3038ecf42b05fe66973
#
_entry.id   5745d8a86b18d3038ecf42b05fe66973
#
_cell.length_a   1.000
_cell.length_b   1.000
_cell.length_c   1.000
_cell.angle_alpha   90.00
_cell.angle_beta   90.00
_cell.angle_gamma   90.00
#
_symmetry.space_group_name_H-M   'P 1'
#
loop_
_entity.id
_entity.type
_entity.pdbx_description
1 polymer ?
#
loop_
_entity_poly.entity_id
_entity_poly.type
_entity_poly.pdbx_seq_one_letter_code
_entity_poly.pdbx_strand_id
1 'polypeptide(L)'
;MTPDGKTFDPETVTDKQLVQYEQAIDRGLTEADAMRLTEHEYNGFQANAIIAAALNPAVGEDVLDALATPKYTAAQMTAIAKIAIRGGDFARFLDPQMDARRMEAAYLVVAHGGSDLPVEHLSRSQLLTINNILLQGHIPYETVRAIAKPAFTPESMEVIAAAMENARHDPYTGEHSLTEAQVARIMNPEYRPEQQIALLTAMRGQTPVAD
;
A
#
# COMPACT_ATOMS: atom_id res chain seq x y z
N MET A 1 9.70 27.33 -22.60
CA MET A 1 8.92 28.33 -21.86
C MET A 1 7.97 27.54 -20.96
N THR A 2 8.15 27.65 -19.64
CA THR A 2 7.31 26.96 -18.68
C THR A 2 5.88 27.50 -18.73
N PRO A 3 4.86 26.75 -18.23
CA PRO A 3 3.48 27.26 -18.11
C PRO A 3 3.40 28.58 -17.38
N ASP A 4 4.34 28.88 -16.48
CA ASP A 4 4.42 30.09 -15.67
C ASP A 4 5.27 31.20 -16.33
N GLY A 5 5.74 31.03 -17.57
CA GLY A 5 6.57 31.98 -18.28
C GLY A 5 8.00 32.16 -17.72
N LYS A 6 8.43 31.32 -16.80
CA LYS A 6 9.79 31.35 -16.25
C LYS A 6 10.77 30.78 -17.28
N THR A 7 11.87 31.49 -17.50
CA THR A 7 13.03 30.99 -18.24
C THR A 7 14.08 30.53 -17.23
N PHE A 8 14.80 29.45 -17.59
CA PHE A 8 15.92 28.98 -16.78
C PHE A 8 17.02 30.05 -16.76
N ASP A 9 17.45 30.43 -15.56
CA ASP A 9 18.57 31.34 -15.34
C ASP A 9 19.67 30.60 -14.55
N PRO A 10 20.79 30.23 -15.18
CA PRO A 10 21.87 29.47 -14.56
C PRO A 10 22.56 30.24 -13.41
N GLU A 11 22.43 31.57 -13.34
CA GLU A 11 23.04 32.37 -12.28
C GLU A 11 22.25 32.32 -10.96
N THR A 12 21.01 31.83 -11.00
CA THR A 12 20.10 31.75 -9.83
C THR A 12 20.11 30.39 -9.13
N VAL A 13 20.78 29.38 -9.69
CA VAL A 13 20.81 28.01 -9.19
C VAL A 13 22.19 27.63 -8.67
N THR A 14 22.27 26.63 -7.79
CA THR A 14 23.55 26.06 -7.33
C THR A 14 24.17 25.21 -8.42
N ASP A 15 25.52 25.02 -8.38
CA ASP A 15 26.25 24.13 -9.30
C ASP A 15 25.61 22.73 -9.35
N LYS A 16 25.16 22.23 -8.20
CA LYS A 16 24.51 20.92 -8.11
C LYS A 16 23.17 20.87 -8.84
N GLN A 17 22.35 21.90 -8.69
CA GLN A 17 21.07 22.03 -9.40
C GLN A 17 21.29 22.17 -10.90
N LEU A 18 22.31 22.95 -11.31
CA LEU A 18 22.68 23.09 -12.72
C LEU A 18 23.03 21.72 -13.33
N VAL A 19 23.90 20.94 -12.66
CA VAL A 19 24.29 19.59 -13.13
C VAL A 19 23.06 18.67 -13.23
N GLN A 20 22.14 18.73 -12.27
CA GLN A 20 20.92 17.90 -12.31
C GLN A 20 19.98 18.32 -13.45
N TYR A 21 19.86 19.63 -13.70
CA TYR A 21 19.09 20.17 -14.83
C TYR A 21 19.70 19.71 -16.16
N GLU A 22 21.02 19.89 -16.37
CA GLU A 22 21.71 19.46 -17.58
C GLU A 22 21.54 17.94 -17.82
N GLN A 23 21.68 17.13 -16.78
CA GLN A 23 21.45 15.69 -16.86
C GLN A 23 20.00 15.34 -17.27
N ALA A 24 19.04 16.12 -16.83
CA ALA A 24 17.63 15.91 -17.21
C ALA A 24 17.41 16.23 -18.70
N ILE A 25 17.95 17.35 -19.18
CA ILE A 25 17.91 17.73 -20.60
C ILE A 25 18.60 16.70 -21.49
N ASP A 26 19.81 16.25 -21.11
CA ASP A 26 20.57 15.22 -21.84
C ASP A 26 19.80 13.89 -21.92
N ARG A 27 18.96 13.58 -20.95
CA ARG A 27 18.10 12.39 -20.94
C ARG A 27 16.80 12.58 -21.69
N GLY A 28 16.52 13.77 -22.22
CA GLY A 28 15.39 14.07 -23.08
C GLY A 28 14.17 14.64 -22.38
N LEU A 29 14.30 15.17 -21.14
CA LEU A 29 13.23 15.93 -20.51
C LEU A 29 13.00 17.26 -21.24
N THR A 30 11.78 17.76 -21.14
CA THR A 30 11.49 19.13 -21.54
C THR A 30 12.16 20.12 -20.59
N GLU A 31 12.42 21.34 -21.04
CA GLU A 31 12.95 22.40 -20.19
C GLU A 31 12.07 22.63 -18.95
N ALA A 32 10.73 22.56 -19.12
CA ALA A 32 9.77 22.71 -18.04
C ALA A 32 9.92 21.64 -16.95
N ASP A 33 10.07 20.37 -17.35
CA ASP A 33 10.26 19.27 -16.40
C ASP A 33 11.63 19.32 -15.72
N ALA A 34 12.68 19.70 -16.47
CA ALA A 34 14.04 19.83 -15.94
C ALA A 34 14.11 20.97 -14.90
N MET A 35 13.35 22.05 -15.07
CA MET A 35 13.28 23.16 -14.10
C MET A 35 12.79 22.75 -12.72
N ARG A 36 11.97 21.69 -12.59
CA ARG A 36 11.55 21.13 -11.29
C ARG A 36 12.74 20.74 -10.41
N LEU A 37 13.86 20.34 -11.02
CA LEU A 37 15.09 19.98 -10.32
C LEU A 37 15.84 21.19 -9.75
N THR A 38 15.47 22.40 -10.16
CA THR A 38 16.05 23.66 -9.67
C THR A 38 15.24 24.33 -8.56
N GLU A 39 14.00 23.89 -8.34
CA GLU A 39 13.12 24.48 -7.32
C GLU A 39 13.53 24.13 -5.89
N HIS A 40 14.23 23.01 -5.71
CA HIS A 40 14.69 22.52 -4.42
C HIS A 40 16.08 21.90 -4.51
N GLU A 41 16.71 21.68 -3.35
CA GLU A 41 17.95 20.89 -3.28
C GLU A 41 17.63 19.39 -3.16
N TYR A 42 17.80 18.66 -4.24
CA TYR A 42 17.67 17.20 -4.26
C TYR A 42 19.05 16.51 -4.13
N ASN A 43 19.09 15.34 -3.50
CA ASN A 43 20.25 14.47 -3.68
C ASN A 43 20.17 13.75 -5.04
N GLY A 44 21.29 13.17 -5.49
CA GLY A 44 21.37 12.53 -6.82
C GLY A 44 20.36 11.38 -7.02
N PHE A 45 19.98 10.65 -5.96
CA PHE A 45 18.99 9.59 -6.04
C PHE A 45 17.57 10.17 -6.23
N GLN A 46 17.23 11.25 -5.52
CA GLN A 46 15.97 11.96 -5.67
C GLN A 46 15.83 12.55 -7.06
N ALA A 47 16.86 13.26 -7.55
CA ALA A 47 16.87 13.83 -8.89
C ALA A 47 16.66 12.73 -9.96
N ASN A 48 17.36 11.59 -9.85
CA ASN A 48 17.16 10.47 -10.75
C ASN A 48 15.74 9.87 -10.68
N ALA A 49 15.12 9.81 -9.51
CA ALA A 49 13.74 9.34 -9.36
C ALA A 49 12.74 10.28 -10.04
N ILE A 50 12.91 11.60 -9.89
CA ILE A 50 12.10 12.63 -10.57
C ILE A 50 12.27 12.52 -12.08
N ILE A 51 13.51 12.48 -12.59
CA ILE A 51 13.80 12.33 -14.02
C ILE A 51 13.15 11.05 -14.57
N ALA A 52 13.29 9.91 -13.88
CA ALA A 52 12.71 8.66 -14.31
C ALA A 52 11.16 8.71 -14.34
N ALA A 53 10.54 9.41 -13.41
CA ALA A 53 9.11 9.62 -13.40
C ALA A 53 8.66 10.51 -14.58
N ALA A 54 9.34 11.64 -14.80
CA ALA A 54 9.03 12.59 -15.88
C ALA A 54 9.21 12.00 -17.28
N LEU A 55 10.16 11.09 -17.47
CA LEU A 55 10.35 10.35 -18.74
C LEU A 55 9.25 9.31 -19.01
N ASN A 56 8.42 9.00 -18.03
CA ASN A 56 7.35 8.02 -18.21
C ASN A 56 6.05 8.73 -18.60
N PRO A 57 5.54 8.53 -19.82
CA PRO A 57 4.35 9.22 -20.32
C PRO A 57 3.06 8.87 -19.55
N ALA A 58 3.07 7.83 -18.71
CA ALA A 58 1.95 7.47 -17.85
C ALA A 58 1.96 8.23 -16.51
N VAL A 59 2.98 9.05 -16.24
CA VAL A 59 3.06 9.91 -15.04
C VAL A 59 2.57 11.30 -15.43
N GLY A 60 1.45 11.73 -14.85
CA GLY A 60 0.88 13.05 -15.08
C GLY A 60 1.63 14.16 -14.33
N GLU A 61 1.38 15.40 -14.72
CA GLU A 61 1.94 16.60 -14.10
C GLU A 61 1.64 16.68 -12.61
N ASP A 62 0.41 16.34 -12.21
CA ASP A 62 -0.04 16.31 -10.82
C ASP A 62 0.77 15.33 -9.95
N VAL A 63 1.20 14.21 -10.53
CA VAL A 63 2.08 13.24 -9.86
C VAL A 63 3.49 13.81 -9.73
N LEU A 64 4.01 14.42 -10.80
CA LEU A 64 5.34 15.04 -10.79
C LEU A 64 5.42 16.16 -9.75
N ASP A 65 4.42 17.02 -9.67
CA ASP A 65 4.33 18.08 -8.67
C ASP A 65 4.27 17.53 -7.24
N ALA A 66 3.52 16.46 -7.03
CA ALA A 66 3.38 15.84 -5.73
C ALA A 66 4.66 15.15 -5.24
N LEU A 67 5.40 14.48 -6.13
CA LEU A 67 6.61 13.73 -5.77
C LEU A 67 7.88 14.58 -5.77
N ALA A 68 7.94 15.65 -6.56
CA ALA A 68 9.11 16.54 -6.68
C ALA A 68 9.25 17.45 -5.44
N THR A 69 9.35 16.85 -4.28
CA THR A 69 9.62 17.55 -3.01
C THR A 69 10.70 16.84 -2.21
N PRO A 70 11.63 17.58 -1.53
CA PRO A 70 12.74 16.98 -0.79
C PRO A 70 12.31 16.13 0.43
N LYS A 71 11.05 16.23 0.85
CA LYS A 71 10.52 15.46 1.99
C LYS A 71 10.41 13.96 1.73
N TYR A 72 10.39 13.56 0.45
CA TYR A 72 10.35 12.14 0.08
C TYR A 72 11.75 11.61 -0.25
N THR A 73 12.02 10.39 0.15
CA THR A 73 13.19 9.65 -0.34
C THR A 73 12.99 9.25 -1.81
N ALA A 74 14.07 8.98 -2.53
CA ALA A 74 13.99 8.48 -3.90
C ALA A 74 13.13 7.21 -4.04
N ALA A 75 13.18 6.32 -3.04
CA ALA A 75 12.37 5.10 -3.02
C ALA A 75 10.87 5.42 -2.87
N GLN A 76 10.49 6.40 -2.04
CA GLN A 76 9.12 6.87 -1.90
C GLN A 76 8.62 7.54 -3.19
N MET A 77 9.43 8.42 -3.80
CA MET A 77 9.10 9.04 -5.09
C MET A 77 8.83 7.97 -6.17
N THR A 78 9.69 6.94 -6.23
CA THR A 78 9.51 5.82 -7.15
C THR A 78 8.23 5.02 -6.85
N ALA A 79 7.90 4.79 -5.59
CA ALA A 79 6.67 4.09 -5.19
C ALA A 79 5.43 4.90 -5.56
N ILE A 80 5.41 6.20 -5.30
CA ILE A 80 4.31 7.12 -5.67
C ILE A 80 4.09 7.09 -7.19
N ALA A 81 5.17 7.24 -7.99
CA ALA A 81 5.08 7.14 -9.46
C ALA A 81 4.51 5.80 -9.93
N LYS A 82 4.97 4.68 -9.36
CA LYS A 82 4.45 3.34 -9.70
C LYS A 82 2.97 3.18 -9.37
N ILE A 83 2.49 3.73 -8.25
CA ILE A 83 1.09 3.70 -7.86
C ILE A 83 0.26 4.46 -8.90
N ALA A 84 0.69 5.66 -9.27
CA ALA A 84 0.02 6.47 -10.29
C ALA A 84 -0.02 5.79 -11.67
N ILE A 85 1.10 5.23 -12.15
CA ILE A 85 1.20 4.50 -13.42
C ILE A 85 0.18 3.34 -13.49
N ARG A 86 -0.11 2.70 -12.36
CA ARG A 86 -1.10 1.62 -12.26
C ARG A 86 -2.54 2.11 -12.10
N GLY A 87 -2.78 3.42 -12.17
CA GLY A 87 -4.10 4.02 -12.01
C GLY A 87 -4.58 4.07 -10.56
N GLY A 88 -3.68 3.95 -9.58
CA GLY A 88 -3.99 4.09 -8.16
C GLY A 88 -4.13 5.56 -7.74
N ASP A 89 -5.00 5.83 -6.77
CA ASP A 89 -5.07 7.13 -6.12
C ASP A 89 -3.82 7.35 -5.26
N PHE A 90 -2.78 7.93 -5.88
CA PHE A 90 -1.50 8.18 -5.24
C PHE A 90 -1.60 9.20 -4.08
N ALA A 91 -2.62 10.05 -4.05
CA ALA A 91 -2.78 11.08 -3.01
C ALA A 91 -2.89 10.47 -1.60
N ARG A 92 -3.45 9.27 -1.47
CA ARG A 92 -3.52 8.51 -0.20
C ARG A 92 -2.15 8.08 0.34
N PHE A 93 -1.11 8.11 -0.50
CA PHE A 93 0.23 7.62 -0.17
C PHE A 93 1.25 8.75 -0.03
N LEU A 94 0.79 10.02 -0.03
CA LEU A 94 1.64 11.19 0.12
C LEU A 94 2.03 11.43 1.61
N ASP A 95 2.43 10.39 2.31
CA ASP A 95 2.92 10.42 3.69
C ASP A 95 4.43 10.18 3.74
N PRO A 96 5.25 11.19 4.10
CA PRO A 96 6.70 11.02 4.22
C PRO A 96 7.13 10.03 5.32
N GLN A 97 6.24 9.71 6.27
CA GLN A 97 6.50 8.73 7.33
C GLN A 97 6.26 7.28 6.87
N MET A 98 5.54 7.09 5.76
CA MET A 98 5.31 5.77 5.19
C MET A 98 6.48 5.38 4.29
N ASP A 99 7.24 4.33 4.65
CA ASP A 99 8.31 3.83 3.78
C ASP A 99 7.79 3.29 2.44
N ALA A 100 8.64 3.29 1.42
CA ALA A 100 8.25 2.94 0.04
C ALA A 100 7.70 1.51 -0.08
N ARG A 101 8.23 0.55 0.68
CA ARG A 101 7.75 -0.84 0.64
C ARG A 101 6.37 -0.98 1.28
N ARG A 102 6.09 -0.17 2.29
CA ARG A 102 4.77 -0.11 2.91
C ARG A 102 3.77 0.58 1.98
N MET A 103 4.17 1.64 1.27
CA MET A 103 3.35 2.29 0.23
C MET A 103 2.94 1.28 -0.85
N GLU A 104 3.91 0.50 -1.38
CA GLU A 104 3.62 -0.53 -2.38
C GLU A 104 2.67 -1.62 -1.85
N ALA A 105 2.86 -2.07 -0.61
CA ALA A 105 1.97 -3.07 0.00
C ALA A 105 0.54 -2.52 0.23
N ALA A 106 0.41 -1.28 0.69
CA ALA A 106 -0.87 -0.62 0.86
C ALA A 106 -1.60 -0.43 -0.48
N TYR A 107 -0.85 -0.05 -1.53
CA TYR A 107 -1.41 0.01 -2.88
C TYR A 107 -1.98 -1.33 -3.34
N LEU A 108 -1.27 -2.45 -3.11
CA LEU A 108 -1.76 -3.77 -3.49
C LEU A 108 -3.10 -4.11 -2.82
N VAL A 109 -3.26 -3.78 -1.53
CA VAL A 109 -4.53 -3.94 -0.81
C VAL A 109 -5.65 -3.13 -1.48
N VAL A 110 -5.40 -1.86 -1.79
CA VAL A 110 -6.37 -0.98 -2.45
C VAL A 110 -6.73 -1.49 -3.85
N ALA A 111 -5.74 -1.91 -4.64
CA ALA A 111 -5.91 -2.42 -5.99
C ALA A 111 -6.72 -3.74 -6.04
N HIS A 112 -6.69 -4.54 -4.98
CA HIS A 112 -7.45 -5.80 -4.87
C HIS A 112 -8.76 -5.67 -4.07
N GLY A 113 -9.31 -4.45 -4.01
CA GLY A 113 -10.65 -4.20 -3.47
C GLY A 113 -10.70 -3.70 -2.03
N GLY A 114 -9.56 -3.48 -1.38
CA GLY A 114 -9.47 -2.93 -0.02
C GLY A 114 -9.43 -1.40 0.04
N SER A 115 -10.19 -0.70 -0.82
CA SER A 115 -10.11 0.76 -0.95
C SER A 115 -10.57 1.54 0.29
N ASP A 116 -11.45 0.98 1.10
CA ASP A 116 -11.97 1.55 2.35
C ASP A 116 -11.24 1.05 3.61
N LEU A 117 -10.24 0.16 3.44
CA LEU A 117 -9.43 -0.32 4.57
C LEU A 117 -8.45 0.75 5.05
N PRO A 118 -8.14 0.78 6.37
CA PRO A 118 -7.25 1.78 6.97
C PRO A 118 -5.77 1.46 6.72
N VAL A 119 -5.37 1.38 5.45
CA VAL A 119 -4.03 0.93 5.01
C VAL A 119 -2.90 1.78 5.58
N GLU A 120 -3.17 3.05 5.89
CA GLU A 120 -2.23 4.00 6.47
C GLU A 120 -1.84 3.69 7.92
N HIS A 121 -2.61 2.82 8.61
CA HIS A 121 -2.36 2.44 10.00
C HIS A 121 -1.77 1.03 10.14
N LEU A 122 -1.68 0.27 9.04
CA LEU A 122 -1.23 -1.12 9.06
C LEU A 122 0.26 -1.22 8.77
N SER A 123 0.94 -2.18 9.39
CA SER A 123 2.32 -2.53 9.06
C SER A 123 2.41 -3.17 7.67
N ARG A 124 3.61 -3.19 7.09
CA ARG A 124 3.83 -3.85 5.79
C ARG A 124 3.42 -5.33 5.80
N SER A 125 3.73 -6.06 6.87
CA SER A 125 3.38 -7.49 6.99
C SER A 125 1.86 -7.68 7.07
N GLN A 126 1.15 -6.87 7.85
CA GLN A 126 -0.32 -6.91 7.90
C GLN A 126 -0.93 -6.61 6.53
N LEU A 127 -0.42 -5.61 5.81
CA LEU A 127 -0.89 -5.27 4.45
C LEU A 127 -0.69 -6.41 3.47
N LEU A 128 0.47 -7.10 3.49
CA LEU A 128 0.72 -8.26 2.63
C LEU A 128 -0.20 -9.43 2.96
N THR A 129 -0.45 -9.70 4.25
CA THR A 129 -1.40 -10.72 4.68
C THR A 129 -2.82 -10.40 4.21
N ILE A 130 -3.29 -9.16 4.41
CA ILE A 130 -4.61 -8.73 3.92
C ILE A 130 -4.70 -8.83 2.40
N ASN A 131 -3.66 -8.41 1.69
CA ASN A 131 -3.61 -8.56 0.23
C ASN A 131 -3.75 -10.03 -0.21
N ASN A 132 -3.04 -10.95 0.45
CA ASN A 132 -3.14 -12.38 0.16
C ASN A 132 -4.56 -12.91 0.43
N ILE A 133 -5.19 -12.50 1.54
CA ILE A 133 -6.58 -12.87 1.87
C ILE A 133 -7.56 -12.34 0.80
N LEU A 134 -7.41 -11.11 0.36
CA LEU A 134 -8.24 -10.53 -0.70
C LEU A 134 -8.09 -11.28 -2.03
N LEU A 135 -6.85 -11.65 -2.40
CA LEU A 135 -6.56 -12.41 -3.63
C LEU A 135 -7.17 -13.82 -3.63
N GLN A 136 -7.33 -14.44 -2.47
CA GLN A 136 -7.98 -15.75 -2.36
C GLN A 136 -9.46 -15.68 -2.75
N GLY A 137 -10.13 -14.56 -2.50
CA GLY A 137 -11.47 -14.26 -3.02
C GLY A 137 -12.64 -15.01 -2.37
N HIS A 138 -12.37 -15.93 -1.43
CA HIS A 138 -13.41 -16.74 -0.77
C HIS A 138 -13.72 -16.29 0.66
N ILE A 139 -12.91 -15.37 1.22
CA ILE A 139 -13.18 -14.76 2.53
C ILE A 139 -14.16 -13.59 2.36
N PRO A 140 -15.21 -13.47 3.19
CA PRO A 140 -16.11 -12.33 3.15
C PRO A 140 -15.37 -11.02 3.36
N TYR A 141 -15.68 -10.02 2.55
CA TYR A 141 -15.06 -8.70 2.67
C TYR A 141 -15.25 -8.08 4.07
N GLU A 142 -16.43 -8.26 4.68
CA GLU A 142 -16.69 -7.80 6.05
C GLU A 142 -15.75 -8.44 7.09
N THR A 143 -15.34 -9.68 6.87
CA THR A 143 -14.31 -10.33 7.70
C THR A 143 -12.95 -9.67 7.51
N VAL A 144 -12.56 -9.43 6.26
CA VAL A 144 -11.30 -8.72 5.95
C VAL A 144 -11.29 -7.35 6.62
N ARG A 145 -12.38 -6.60 6.51
CA ARG A 145 -12.56 -5.29 7.14
C ARG A 145 -12.48 -5.36 8.67
N ALA A 146 -13.02 -6.40 9.26
CA ALA A 146 -13.02 -6.58 10.71
C ALA A 146 -11.62 -6.87 11.27
N ILE A 147 -10.78 -7.62 10.51
CA ILE A 147 -9.41 -7.99 10.91
C ILE A 147 -8.36 -6.99 10.44
N ALA A 148 -8.67 -6.10 9.50
CA ALA A 148 -7.76 -5.05 9.00
C ALA A 148 -7.55 -3.94 10.03
N LYS A 149 -7.01 -4.29 11.18
CA LYS A 149 -6.75 -3.39 12.31
C LYS A 149 -5.34 -3.60 12.85
N PRO A 150 -4.65 -2.54 13.31
CA PRO A 150 -3.30 -2.65 13.89
C PRO A 150 -3.19 -3.63 15.08
N ALA A 151 -4.31 -3.89 15.77
CA ALA A 151 -4.37 -4.79 16.93
C ALA A 151 -4.18 -6.27 16.58
N PHE A 152 -4.41 -6.68 15.32
CA PHE A 152 -4.21 -8.07 14.90
C PHE A 152 -2.80 -8.27 14.33
N THR A 153 -2.13 -9.34 14.73
CA THR A 153 -0.89 -9.77 14.07
C THR A 153 -1.20 -10.39 12.70
N PRO A 154 -0.25 -10.43 11.76
CA PRO A 154 -0.43 -11.13 10.49
C PRO A 154 -0.92 -12.57 10.67
N GLU A 155 -0.34 -13.30 11.61
CA GLU A 155 -0.68 -14.69 11.94
C GLU A 155 -2.12 -14.80 12.48
N SER A 156 -2.56 -13.86 13.33
CA SER A 156 -3.95 -13.79 13.80
C SER A 156 -4.92 -13.56 12.65
N MET A 157 -4.57 -12.66 11.71
CA MET A 157 -5.39 -12.41 10.52
C MET A 157 -5.56 -13.68 9.67
N GLU A 158 -4.48 -14.44 9.46
CA GLU A 158 -4.50 -15.71 8.71
C GLU A 158 -5.37 -16.77 9.41
N VAL A 159 -5.22 -16.92 10.73
CA VAL A 159 -6.02 -17.87 11.53
C VAL A 159 -7.49 -17.56 11.45
N ILE A 160 -7.86 -16.27 11.59
CA ILE A 160 -9.26 -15.84 11.50
C ILE A 160 -9.80 -16.05 10.07
N ALA A 161 -9.04 -15.70 9.04
CA ALA A 161 -9.41 -15.93 7.65
C ALA A 161 -9.66 -17.41 7.37
N ALA A 162 -8.75 -18.29 7.77
CA ALA A 162 -8.89 -19.73 7.64
C ALA A 162 -10.09 -20.29 8.43
N ALA A 163 -10.39 -19.72 9.60
CA ALA A 163 -11.58 -20.09 10.38
C ALA A 163 -12.86 -19.75 9.63
N MET A 164 -12.91 -18.54 9.00
CA MET A 164 -14.07 -18.08 8.23
C MET A 164 -14.25 -18.83 6.91
N GLU A 165 -13.17 -19.22 6.25
CA GLU A 165 -13.23 -20.08 5.07
C GLU A 165 -13.90 -21.42 5.42
N ASN A 166 -13.40 -22.07 6.46
CA ASN A 166 -13.94 -23.35 6.92
C ASN A 166 -15.36 -23.26 7.45
N ALA A 167 -15.80 -22.09 7.97
CA ALA A 167 -17.16 -21.88 8.42
C ALA A 167 -18.19 -21.85 7.28
N ARG A 168 -17.74 -21.62 6.04
CA ARG A 168 -18.59 -21.53 4.84
C ARG A 168 -18.60 -22.80 3.99
N HIS A 169 -17.64 -23.69 4.20
CA HIS A 169 -17.45 -24.86 3.35
C HIS A 169 -18.07 -26.07 4.02
N ASP A 170 -19.29 -26.37 3.74
CA ASP A 170 -19.87 -27.60 3.24
C ASP A 170 -21.40 -27.70 3.46
N PRO A 171 -22.22 -27.39 2.46
CA PRO A 171 -23.66 -27.69 2.51
C PRO A 171 -23.95 -29.21 2.39
N TYR A 172 -22.95 -30.06 2.07
CA TYR A 172 -23.14 -31.47 1.78
C TYR A 172 -22.63 -32.44 2.85
N THR A 173 -21.66 -32.04 3.70
CA THR A 173 -21.12 -32.94 4.72
C THR A 173 -21.75 -32.76 6.09
N GLY A 174 -22.55 -31.73 6.32
CA GLY A 174 -23.15 -31.45 7.63
C GLY A 174 -22.11 -31.11 8.71
N GLU A 175 -20.84 -30.89 8.33
CA GLU A 175 -19.83 -30.41 9.25
C GLU A 175 -20.13 -28.97 9.68
N HIS A 176 -20.16 -28.77 10.98
CA HIS A 176 -20.69 -27.61 11.65
C HIS A 176 -19.95 -26.33 11.26
N SER A 177 -20.64 -25.42 10.59
CA SER A 177 -20.20 -24.04 10.43
C SER A 177 -20.10 -23.37 11.80
N LEU A 178 -19.04 -22.59 12.01
CA LEU A 178 -18.92 -21.77 13.22
C LEU A 178 -20.09 -20.76 13.28
N THR A 179 -20.70 -20.65 14.44
CA THR A 179 -21.71 -19.60 14.67
C THR A 179 -21.06 -18.22 14.69
N GLU A 180 -21.84 -17.17 14.44
CA GLU A 180 -21.35 -15.79 14.53
C GLU A 180 -20.72 -15.49 15.90
N ALA A 181 -21.31 -16.02 16.99
CA ALA A 181 -20.76 -15.86 18.34
C ALA A 181 -19.39 -16.54 18.52
N GLN A 182 -19.17 -17.70 17.89
CA GLN A 182 -17.89 -18.40 17.89
C GLN A 182 -16.85 -17.64 17.09
N VAL A 183 -17.21 -17.12 15.91
CA VAL A 183 -16.34 -16.27 15.09
C VAL A 183 -15.97 -15.00 15.85
N ALA A 184 -16.94 -14.30 16.44
CA ALA A 184 -16.69 -13.09 17.22
C ALA A 184 -15.71 -13.34 18.38
N ARG A 185 -15.77 -14.54 18.97
CA ARG A 185 -14.83 -14.93 20.04
C ARG A 185 -13.41 -15.18 19.52
N ILE A 186 -13.25 -15.79 18.34
CA ILE A 186 -11.93 -15.96 17.69
C ILE A 186 -11.35 -14.60 17.27
N MET A 187 -12.21 -13.66 16.86
CA MET A 187 -11.83 -12.31 16.42
C MET A 187 -11.42 -11.36 17.56
N ASN A 188 -11.15 -11.86 18.75
CA ASN A 188 -10.63 -11.03 19.85
C ASN A 188 -9.12 -10.76 19.64
N PRO A 189 -8.70 -9.49 19.46
CA PRO A 189 -7.30 -9.13 19.23
C PRO A 189 -6.39 -9.34 20.45
N GLU A 190 -6.95 -9.55 21.64
CA GLU A 190 -6.19 -9.86 22.86
C GLU A 190 -5.65 -11.29 22.84
N TYR A 191 -6.20 -12.17 22.01
CA TYR A 191 -5.73 -13.54 21.89
C TYR A 191 -4.53 -13.64 20.96
N ARG A 192 -3.51 -14.39 21.43
CA ARG A 192 -2.40 -14.77 20.56
C ARG A 192 -2.86 -15.80 19.51
N PRO A 193 -2.17 -15.92 18.36
CA PRO A 193 -2.53 -16.87 17.30
C PRO A 193 -2.73 -18.30 17.82
N GLU A 194 -1.88 -18.77 18.76
CA GLU A 194 -1.99 -20.10 19.36
C GLU A 194 -3.29 -20.27 20.16
N GLN A 195 -3.73 -19.24 20.85
CA GLN A 195 -4.99 -19.23 21.59
C GLN A 195 -6.19 -19.25 20.64
N GLN A 196 -6.10 -18.51 19.54
CA GLN A 196 -7.13 -18.50 18.48
C GLN A 196 -7.24 -19.87 17.82
N ILE A 197 -6.11 -20.52 17.51
CA ILE A 197 -6.05 -21.91 16.97
C ILE A 197 -6.66 -22.88 17.98
N ALA A 198 -6.28 -22.80 19.25
CA ALA A 198 -6.83 -23.68 20.30
C ALA A 198 -8.35 -23.51 20.45
N LEU A 199 -8.85 -22.28 20.42
CA LEU A 199 -10.29 -21.98 20.43
C LEU A 199 -10.99 -22.57 19.22
N LEU A 200 -10.43 -22.37 18.02
CA LEU A 200 -10.96 -22.93 16.78
C LEU A 200 -11.04 -24.47 16.83
N THR A 201 -9.97 -25.11 17.30
CA THR A 201 -9.91 -26.57 17.44
C THR A 201 -10.93 -27.08 18.44
N ALA A 202 -11.07 -26.41 19.62
CA ALA A 202 -12.05 -26.78 20.63
C ALA A 202 -13.50 -26.61 20.12
N MET A 203 -13.78 -25.55 19.35
CA MET A 203 -15.10 -25.29 18.78
C MET A 203 -15.48 -26.32 17.70
N ARG A 204 -14.52 -26.82 16.92
CA ARG A 204 -14.72 -27.89 15.94
C ARG A 204 -14.96 -29.26 16.59
N GLY A 205 -14.31 -29.51 17.73
CA GLY A 205 -14.47 -30.76 18.48
C GLY A 205 -15.77 -30.82 19.32
N GLN A 206 -16.49 -29.70 19.48
CA GLN A 206 -17.77 -29.61 20.21
C GLN A 206 -18.98 -29.82 19.30
N THR A 207 -18.93 -30.76 18.40
CA THR A 207 -20.08 -31.14 17.59
C THR A 207 -21.17 -31.72 18.50
N PRO A 208 -22.39 -31.18 18.58
CA PRO A 208 -23.48 -31.93 19.19
C PRO A 208 -23.69 -33.18 18.35
N VAL A 209 -23.56 -34.33 18.95
CA VAL A 209 -24.06 -35.59 18.37
C VAL A 209 -25.57 -35.37 18.29
N ALA A 210 -26.12 -35.30 17.08
CA ALA A 210 -27.53 -35.26 16.88
C ALA A 210 -28.09 -36.59 17.38
N ASP A 211 -28.97 -36.54 18.41
CA ASP A 211 -29.81 -37.67 18.82
C ASP A 211 -30.83 -38.00 17.74
#